data_85cfbcb720e8f53d789ddac2f1e9a1d3
#
_entry.id   85cfbcb720e8f53d789ddac2f1e9a1d3
#
_cell.length_a   1.000
_cell.length_b   1.000
_cell.length_c   1.000
_cell.angle_alpha   90.00
_cell.angle_beta   90.00
_cell.angle_gamma   90.00
#
_symmetry.space_group_name_H-M   'P 1'
#
loop_
_entity.id
_entity.type
_entity.pdbx_description
1 polymer ?
#
loop_
_entity_poly.entity_id
_entity_poly.type
_entity_poly.pdbx_seq_one_letter_code
_entity_poly.pdbx_strand_id
1 'polypeptide(L)'
;MKLALQDILKRKKEIKKFIESNKYLILTGSSMDLFGKYIKTLDDKLDALNIFDYHTEYLTETNLKNAAKNRVVGEIKASTNLIEETIIGFQNRCDLVFNVKTPLFKTQQQYSNDLTNEEEGFTYKNVYATHIIGPILIRNPYFLDYILNKICNDKNLKYKSLDETAKTAYKKYLENF
;
A
#
# COMPACT_ATOMS: atom_id res chain seq x y z
N MET A 1 -3.49 3.00 -16.96
CA MET A 1 -3.81 1.72 -16.31
C MET A 1 -4.05 0.58 -17.30
N LYS A 2 -4.94 0.64 -18.31
CA LYS A 2 -5.23 -0.47 -19.25
C LYS A 2 -3.98 -1.09 -19.90
N LEU A 3 -3.05 -0.27 -20.39
CA LEU A 3 -1.79 -0.76 -20.99
C LEU A 3 -0.89 -1.49 -19.98
N ALA A 4 -0.74 -0.93 -18.78
CA ALA A 4 0.03 -1.58 -17.72
C ALA A 4 -0.59 -2.93 -17.32
N LEU A 5 -1.93 -2.98 -17.23
CA LEU A 5 -2.65 -4.21 -16.91
C LEU A 5 -2.45 -5.27 -18.02
N GLN A 6 -2.54 -4.89 -19.29
CA GLN A 6 -2.32 -5.81 -20.43
C GLN A 6 -0.90 -6.39 -20.43
N ASP A 7 0.10 -5.61 -20.04
CA ASP A 7 1.48 -6.10 -19.97
C ASP A 7 1.70 -7.02 -18.77
N ILE A 8 1.24 -6.62 -17.58
CA ILE A 8 1.45 -7.38 -16.34
C ILE A 8 0.68 -8.72 -16.34
N LEU A 9 -0.47 -8.78 -17.02
CA LEU A 9 -1.25 -10.01 -17.16
C LEU A 9 -0.47 -11.13 -17.85
N LYS A 10 0.39 -10.81 -18.80
CA LYS A 10 1.26 -11.78 -19.49
C LYS A 10 2.23 -12.45 -18.51
N ARG A 11 2.59 -11.77 -17.42
CA ARG A 11 3.54 -12.22 -16.39
C ARG A 11 2.86 -12.80 -15.14
N LYS A 12 1.54 -12.96 -15.14
CA LYS A 12 0.78 -13.40 -13.96
C LYS A 12 1.37 -14.65 -13.30
N LYS A 13 1.74 -15.67 -14.09
CA LYS A 13 2.29 -16.94 -13.56
C LYS A 13 3.65 -16.72 -12.86
N GLU A 14 4.49 -15.89 -13.46
CA GLU A 14 5.81 -15.55 -12.90
C GLU A 14 5.68 -14.74 -11.61
N ILE A 15 4.81 -13.73 -11.62
CA ILE A 15 4.52 -12.90 -10.44
C ILE A 15 3.97 -13.74 -9.30
N LYS A 16 3.02 -14.64 -9.59
CA LYS A 16 2.48 -15.56 -8.57
C LYS A 16 3.57 -16.45 -8.00
N LYS A 17 4.43 -17.04 -8.84
CA LYS A 17 5.57 -17.85 -8.40
C LYS A 17 6.54 -17.02 -7.55
N PHE A 18 6.82 -15.76 -7.94
CA PHE A 18 7.67 -14.84 -7.19
C PHE A 18 7.13 -14.61 -5.76
N ILE A 19 5.84 -14.31 -5.63
CA ILE A 19 5.17 -14.09 -4.35
C ILE A 19 5.20 -15.38 -3.50
N GLU A 20 4.81 -16.50 -4.09
CA GLU A 20 4.75 -17.78 -3.38
C GLU A 20 6.13 -18.28 -2.93
N SER A 21 7.21 -17.88 -3.60
CA SER A 21 8.59 -18.16 -3.19
C SER A 21 9.15 -17.19 -2.11
N ASN A 22 8.27 -16.48 -1.40
CA ASN A 22 8.61 -15.55 -0.32
C ASN A 22 9.57 -14.41 -0.73
N LYS A 23 9.53 -14.00 -2.00
CA LYS A 23 10.26 -12.81 -2.45
C LYS A 23 9.57 -11.54 -1.97
N TYR A 24 10.36 -10.50 -1.75
CA TYR A 24 9.87 -9.22 -1.27
C TYR A 24 9.27 -8.38 -2.39
N LEU A 25 8.06 -7.91 -2.18
CA LEU A 25 7.34 -7.05 -3.12
C LEU A 25 6.67 -5.90 -2.35
N ILE A 26 6.94 -4.68 -2.78
CA ILE A 26 6.29 -3.49 -2.25
C ILE A 26 5.45 -2.87 -3.38
N LEU A 27 4.16 -2.71 -3.13
CA LEU A 27 3.20 -2.10 -4.03
C LEU A 27 2.75 -0.77 -3.43
N THR A 28 2.89 0.32 -4.17
CA THR A 28 2.48 1.64 -3.70
C THR A 28 1.49 2.30 -4.65
N GLY A 29 0.53 3.04 -4.10
CA GLY A 29 -0.50 3.71 -4.90
C GLY A 29 -1.31 2.71 -5.74
N SER A 30 -1.71 3.12 -6.93
CA SER A 30 -2.55 2.31 -7.83
C SER A 30 -1.89 1.02 -8.35
N SER A 31 -0.62 0.75 -8.04
CA SER A 31 -0.03 -0.56 -8.37
C SER A 31 -0.71 -1.70 -7.60
N MET A 32 -1.24 -1.41 -6.41
CA MET A 32 -2.02 -2.35 -5.62
C MET A 32 -3.24 -2.87 -6.39
N ASP A 33 -3.96 -2.00 -7.11
CA ASP A 33 -5.20 -2.32 -7.84
C ASP A 33 -5.01 -3.46 -8.84
N LEU A 34 -3.82 -3.54 -9.45
CA LEU A 34 -3.52 -4.53 -10.48
C LEU A 34 -3.51 -5.98 -9.96
N PHE A 35 -3.35 -6.19 -8.66
CA PHE A 35 -3.18 -7.52 -8.05
C PHE A 35 -4.48 -8.16 -7.56
N GLY A 36 -5.56 -7.38 -7.43
CA GLY A 36 -6.89 -7.85 -7.05
C GLY A 36 -7.60 -8.65 -8.16
N LYS A 37 -8.88 -8.93 -7.94
CA LYS A 37 -9.74 -9.67 -8.89
C LYS A 37 -10.06 -8.85 -10.14
N TYR A 38 -10.50 -7.63 -9.92
CA TYR A 38 -10.93 -6.72 -10.99
C TYR A 38 -10.83 -5.26 -10.52
N ILE A 39 -10.84 -4.38 -11.49
CA ILE A 39 -10.93 -2.92 -11.31
C ILE A 39 -12.22 -2.46 -12.00
N LYS A 40 -13.13 -1.85 -11.22
CA LYS A 40 -14.36 -1.27 -11.72
C LYS A 40 -14.20 0.24 -11.87
N THR A 41 -14.40 0.75 -13.06
CA THR A 41 -14.46 2.17 -13.37
C THR A 41 -15.92 2.58 -13.64
N LEU A 42 -16.17 3.83 -13.98
CA LEU A 42 -17.50 4.29 -14.39
C LEU A 42 -18.05 3.49 -15.59
N ASP A 43 -17.20 3.26 -16.59
CA ASP A 43 -17.59 2.75 -17.88
C ASP A 43 -17.25 1.26 -18.08
N ASP A 44 -16.30 0.74 -17.30
CA ASP A 44 -15.70 -0.57 -17.54
C ASP A 44 -15.48 -1.36 -16.24
N LYS A 45 -15.50 -2.67 -16.40
CA LYS A 45 -14.95 -3.62 -15.43
C LYS A 45 -13.80 -4.38 -16.08
N LEU A 46 -12.60 -4.17 -15.57
CA LEU A 46 -11.37 -4.76 -16.09
C LEU A 46 -10.92 -5.91 -15.18
N ASP A 47 -10.74 -7.10 -15.73
CA ASP A 47 -10.13 -8.19 -14.99
C ASP A 47 -8.67 -7.83 -14.65
N ALA A 48 -8.31 -7.94 -13.37
CA ALA A 48 -6.96 -7.70 -12.89
C ALA A 48 -6.18 -9.03 -12.76
N LEU A 49 -5.01 -9.03 -12.12
CA LEU A 49 -4.19 -10.23 -11.98
C LEU A 49 -4.90 -11.37 -11.22
N ASN A 50 -5.89 -11.06 -10.40
CA ASN A 50 -6.60 -12.03 -9.56
C ASN A 50 -5.63 -12.97 -8.81
N ILE A 51 -4.65 -12.34 -8.14
CA ILE A 51 -3.70 -13.00 -7.24
C ILE A 51 -4.24 -12.96 -5.82
N PHE A 52 -4.87 -11.84 -5.44
CA PHE A 52 -5.47 -11.63 -4.12
C PHE A 52 -6.98 -11.46 -4.21
N ASP A 53 -7.66 -11.71 -3.08
CA ASP A 53 -9.13 -11.82 -2.98
C ASP A 53 -9.85 -10.47 -2.77
N TYR A 54 -9.25 -9.35 -3.10
CA TYR A 54 -9.86 -8.03 -3.07
C TYR A 54 -10.21 -7.54 -4.49
N HIS A 55 -10.94 -6.44 -4.57
CA HIS A 55 -11.20 -5.73 -5.82
C HIS A 55 -11.14 -4.23 -5.60
N THR A 56 -10.99 -3.48 -6.67
CA THR A 56 -10.92 -2.02 -6.68
C THR A 56 -12.11 -1.43 -7.39
N GLU A 57 -12.72 -0.38 -6.82
CA GLU A 57 -13.73 0.45 -7.48
C GLU A 57 -13.29 1.91 -7.49
N TYR A 58 -13.36 2.53 -8.67
CA TYR A 58 -13.06 3.95 -8.79
C TYR A 58 -14.15 4.81 -8.16
N LEU A 59 -13.73 5.88 -7.52
CA LEU A 59 -14.64 6.86 -6.93
C LEU A 59 -15.47 7.55 -8.01
N THR A 60 -16.79 7.58 -7.78
CA THR A 60 -17.76 8.22 -8.64
C THR A 60 -18.65 9.13 -7.79
N GLU A 61 -19.39 10.05 -8.40
CA GLU A 61 -20.35 10.89 -7.68
C GLU A 61 -21.42 10.07 -6.93
N THR A 62 -21.67 8.84 -7.36
CA THR A 62 -22.68 7.97 -6.75
C THR A 62 -22.19 7.24 -5.50
N ASN A 63 -20.89 6.96 -5.34
CA ASN A 63 -20.35 6.24 -4.20
C ASN A 63 -19.67 7.13 -3.16
N LEU A 64 -19.57 8.44 -3.42
CA LEU A 64 -19.15 9.45 -2.46
C LEU A 64 -20.19 10.57 -2.40
N LYS A 65 -21.11 10.49 -1.44
CA LYS A 65 -22.20 11.46 -1.25
C LYS A 65 -21.74 12.91 -1.02
N ASN A 66 -20.46 13.19 -0.79
CA ASN A 66 -19.92 14.53 -0.48
C ASN A 66 -18.52 14.79 -1.05
N ALA A 67 -18.04 14.03 -2.01
CA ALA A 67 -16.75 14.32 -2.62
C ALA A 67 -16.89 15.44 -3.64
N ALA A 68 -16.70 16.65 -3.21
CA ALA A 68 -16.43 17.76 -4.11
C ALA A 68 -15.26 17.49 -5.08
N LYS A 69 -14.65 16.32 -4.97
CA LYS A 69 -13.47 15.94 -5.74
C LYS A 69 -13.28 14.43 -5.70
N ASN A 70 -14.01 13.58 -6.20
CA ASN A 70 -13.79 12.12 -6.39
C ASN A 70 -12.36 11.57 -6.08
N ARG A 71 -11.76 12.01 -4.96
CA ARG A 71 -10.39 11.73 -4.56
C ARG A 71 -10.22 11.71 -3.05
N VAL A 72 -9.41 10.77 -2.59
CA VAL A 72 -8.86 10.75 -1.22
C VAL A 72 -7.50 11.41 -1.27
N VAL A 73 -7.35 12.56 -0.61
CA VAL A 73 -6.11 13.36 -0.63
C VAL A 73 -5.78 13.84 0.77
N GLY A 74 -4.57 13.63 1.23
CA GLY A 74 -4.10 14.20 2.49
C GLY A 74 -2.88 13.52 3.08
N GLU A 75 -2.34 14.18 4.08
CA GLU A 75 -1.28 13.65 4.95
C GLU A 75 -1.89 12.62 5.91
N ILE A 76 -1.13 11.55 6.18
CA ILE A 76 -1.61 10.40 6.92
C ILE A 76 -0.66 10.06 8.06
N LYS A 77 -1.25 9.76 9.21
CA LYS A 77 -0.64 8.96 10.28
C LYS A 77 -1.29 7.59 10.32
N ALA A 78 -0.48 6.55 10.43
CA ALA A 78 -0.95 5.18 10.54
C ALA A 78 -0.09 4.39 11.53
N SER A 79 -0.62 3.29 12.03
CA SER A 79 0.09 2.31 12.85
C SER A 79 0.12 0.96 12.15
N THR A 80 1.03 0.10 12.58
CA THR A 80 1.14 -1.28 12.11
C THR A 80 1.64 -2.18 13.23
N ASN A 81 1.34 -3.46 13.14
CA ASN A 81 1.87 -4.46 14.08
C ASN A 81 3.34 -4.86 13.78
N LEU A 82 3.95 -4.30 12.76
CA LEU A 82 5.30 -4.65 12.32
C LEU A 82 6.39 -3.85 13.04
N ILE A 83 6.07 -2.62 13.46
CA ILE A 83 6.94 -1.70 14.19
C ILE A 83 6.10 -0.88 15.19
N GLU A 84 6.75 -0.29 16.18
CA GLU A 84 6.07 0.56 17.19
C GLU A 84 5.85 1.98 16.69
N GLU A 85 6.71 2.46 15.77
CA GLU A 85 6.68 3.83 15.30
C GLU A 85 5.53 4.10 14.35
N THR A 86 5.03 5.32 14.41
CA THR A 86 3.97 5.82 13.53
C THR A 86 4.44 5.86 12.08
N ILE A 87 3.64 5.32 11.18
CA ILE A 87 3.83 5.50 9.73
C ILE A 87 3.28 6.86 9.33
N ILE A 88 4.07 7.62 8.58
CA ILE A 88 3.67 8.91 8.02
C ILE A 88 3.74 8.88 6.50
N GLY A 89 2.86 9.58 5.85
CA GLY A 89 2.86 9.67 4.39
C GLY A 89 1.73 10.53 3.85
N PHE A 90 1.48 10.35 2.58
CA PHE A 90 0.49 11.11 1.85
C PHE A 90 -0.31 10.17 0.95
N GLN A 91 -1.61 10.35 0.87
CA GLN A 91 -2.45 9.69 -0.13
C GLN A 91 -2.95 10.69 -1.16
N ASN A 92 -3.04 10.22 -2.40
CA ASN A 92 -3.71 10.93 -3.49
C ASN A 92 -4.24 9.88 -4.48
N ARG A 93 -5.46 9.41 -4.24
CA ARG A 93 -6.09 8.34 -5.01
C ARG A 93 -7.55 8.66 -5.36
N CYS A 94 -8.08 7.96 -6.36
CA CYS A 94 -9.47 8.06 -6.81
C CYS A 94 -10.17 6.68 -6.85
N ASP A 95 -9.76 5.79 -5.98
CA ASP A 95 -10.20 4.39 -5.92
C ASP A 95 -10.47 3.97 -4.47
N LEU A 96 -11.28 2.94 -4.32
CA LEU A 96 -11.54 2.22 -3.07
C LEU A 96 -11.21 0.75 -3.28
N VAL A 97 -10.69 0.11 -2.23
CA VAL A 97 -10.36 -1.31 -2.24
C VAL A 97 -11.21 -2.06 -1.22
N PHE A 98 -11.92 -3.07 -1.69
CA PHE A 98 -12.88 -3.83 -0.91
C PHE A 98 -12.44 -5.27 -0.68
N ASN A 99 -12.87 -5.87 0.43
CA ASN A 99 -12.60 -7.27 0.83
C ASN A 99 -11.12 -7.55 1.13
N VAL A 100 -10.38 -6.59 1.64
CA VAL A 100 -9.05 -6.83 2.19
C VAL A 100 -9.17 -7.60 3.50
N LYS A 101 -8.47 -8.74 3.62
CA LYS A 101 -8.53 -9.61 4.82
C LYS A 101 -7.40 -9.36 5.80
N THR A 102 -6.27 -8.89 5.31
CA THR A 102 -5.04 -8.67 6.11
C THR A 102 -4.51 -7.28 5.85
N PRO A 103 -5.07 -6.25 6.49
CA PRO A 103 -4.62 -4.88 6.32
C PRO A 103 -3.16 -4.73 6.78
N LEU A 104 -2.43 -3.83 6.14
CA LEU A 104 -1.04 -3.53 6.49
C LEU A 104 -0.96 -2.48 7.59
N PHE A 105 -1.83 -1.49 7.52
CA PHE A 105 -1.86 -0.33 8.40
C PHE A 105 -3.24 -0.11 9.00
N LYS A 106 -3.27 0.58 10.14
CA LYS A 106 -4.45 1.17 10.73
C LYS A 106 -4.31 2.69 10.70
N THR A 107 -5.28 3.39 10.13
CA THR A 107 -5.27 4.84 9.92
C THR A 107 -6.63 5.47 10.21
N GLN A 108 -6.80 6.75 9.92
CA GLN A 108 -8.09 7.42 10.00
C GLN A 108 -9.04 6.89 8.91
N GLN A 109 -10.33 6.75 9.24
CA GLN A 109 -11.35 6.17 8.35
C GLN A 109 -11.36 6.81 6.94
N GLN A 110 -11.18 8.12 6.82
CA GLN A 110 -11.18 8.84 5.54
C GLN A 110 -10.00 8.47 4.62
N TYR A 111 -9.02 7.74 5.12
CA TYR A 111 -7.84 7.28 4.39
C TYR A 111 -7.76 5.75 4.29
N SER A 112 -8.74 5.04 4.83
CA SER A 112 -8.79 3.58 4.80
C SER A 112 -9.09 3.05 3.39
N ASN A 113 -8.99 1.72 3.22
CA ASN A 113 -9.16 1.05 1.94
C ASN A 113 -10.51 1.39 1.26
N ASP A 114 -11.60 1.33 2.01
CA ASP A 114 -12.98 1.50 1.53
C ASP A 114 -13.75 2.64 2.21
N LEU A 115 -13.09 3.41 3.07
CA LEU A 115 -13.61 4.53 3.86
C LEU A 115 -14.70 4.15 4.89
N THR A 116 -14.87 2.86 5.19
CA THR A 116 -15.88 2.38 6.15
C THR A 116 -15.29 2.01 7.50
N ASN A 117 -13.98 1.74 7.56
CA ASN A 117 -13.24 1.35 8.76
C ASN A 117 -11.91 2.13 8.86
N GLU A 118 -10.93 1.62 9.59
CA GLU A 118 -9.61 2.24 9.76
C GLU A 118 -8.48 1.44 9.08
N GLU A 119 -8.81 0.46 8.24
CA GLU A 119 -7.87 -0.47 7.64
C GLU A 119 -7.33 0.06 6.30
N GLU A 120 -6.02 0.07 6.13
CA GLU A 120 -5.34 0.57 4.94
C GLU A 120 -4.30 -0.43 4.42
N GLY A 121 -4.21 -0.52 3.08
CA GLY A 121 -3.29 -1.42 2.40
C GLY A 121 -3.61 -2.89 2.66
N PHE A 122 -2.69 -3.77 2.30
CA PHE A 122 -2.74 -5.18 2.68
C PHE A 122 -1.34 -5.77 2.79
N THR A 123 -1.24 -6.91 3.47
CA THR A 123 0.00 -7.70 3.53
C THR A 123 -0.30 -9.18 3.29
N TYR A 124 0.64 -9.86 2.63
CA TYR A 124 0.62 -11.30 2.46
C TYR A 124 2.05 -11.82 2.29
N LYS A 125 2.53 -12.70 3.19
CA LYS A 125 3.93 -13.14 3.21
C LYS A 125 4.90 -11.94 3.24
N ASN A 126 5.71 -11.77 2.21
CA ASN A 126 6.63 -10.65 2.03
C ASN A 126 6.10 -9.60 1.01
N VAL A 127 4.79 -9.56 0.78
CA VAL A 127 4.11 -8.52 0.01
C VAL A 127 3.58 -7.47 0.97
N TYR A 128 3.94 -6.22 0.73
CA TYR A 128 3.46 -5.05 1.45
C TYR A 128 2.84 -4.09 0.43
N ALA A 129 1.57 -3.81 0.56
CA ALA A 129 0.84 -2.97 -0.39
C ALA A 129 0.09 -1.86 0.34
N THR A 130 0.17 -0.65 -0.19
CA THR A 130 -0.44 0.53 0.42
C THR A 130 -0.69 1.64 -0.60
N HIS A 131 -1.73 2.43 -0.38
CA HIS A 131 -1.93 3.69 -1.10
C HIS A 131 -1.13 4.86 -0.52
N ILE A 132 -0.46 4.66 0.62
CA ILE A 132 0.42 5.67 1.19
C ILE A 132 1.65 5.81 0.29
N ILE A 133 1.85 7.01 -0.20
CA ILE A 133 2.96 7.41 -1.07
C ILE A 133 3.79 8.52 -0.41
N GLY A 134 4.70 9.12 -1.15
CA GLY A 134 5.39 10.33 -0.79
C GLY A 134 6.65 10.25 0.05
N PRO A 135 7.70 9.62 -0.42
CA PRO A 135 7.98 8.19 -0.62
C PRO A 135 8.00 7.45 0.72
N ILE A 136 7.13 6.46 0.86
CA ILE A 136 6.84 5.78 2.14
C ILE A 136 8.09 5.26 2.85
N LEU A 137 9.03 4.66 2.16
CA LEU A 137 10.21 4.08 2.80
C LEU A 137 11.19 5.13 3.30
N ILE A 138 11.38 6.23 2.56
CA ILE A 138 12.30 7.31 2.95
C ILE A 138 11.75 8.10 4.14
N ARG A 139 10.45 8.36 4.14
CA ARG A 139 9.78 9.08 5.24
C ARG A 139 9.65 8.26 6.52
N ASN A 140 9.79 6.94 6.43
CA ASN A 140 9.61 6.01 7.56
C ASN A 140 10.85 5.13 7.74
N PRO A 141 11.95 5.68 8.29
CA PRO A 141 13.23 4.97 8.41
C PRO A 141 13.13 3.69 9.25
N TYR A 142 12.28 3.65 10.26
CA TYR A 142 12.07 2.45 11.07
C TYR A 142 11.35 1.33 10.28
N PHE A 143 10.40 1.69 9.43
CA PHE A 143 9.76 0.71 8.54
C PHE A 143 10.73 0.21 7.46
N LEU A 144 11.58 1.07 6.93
CA LEU A 144 12.65 0.68 6.03
C LEU A 144 13.65 -0.25 6.72
N ASP A 145 14.10 0.10 7.95
CA ASP A 145 14.96 -0.74 8.78
C ASP A 145 14.34 -2.13 9.00
N TYR A 146 13.06 -2.20 9.34
CA TYR A 146 12.34 -3.46 9.50
C TYR A 146 12.42 -4.34 8.25
N ILE A 147 12.10 -3.77 7.08
CA ILE A 147 12.11 -4.52 5.81
C ILE A 147 13.53 -4.97 5.45
N LEU A 148 14.52 -4.09 5.57
CA LEU A 148 15.92 -4.42 5.23
C LEU A 148 16.50 -5.46 6.18
N ASN A 149 16.23 -5.35 7.48
CA ASN A 149 16.64 -6.35 8.46
C ASN A 149 16.05 -7.71 8.16
N LYS A 150 14.76 -7.77 7.81
CA LYS A 150 14.09 -9.00 7.43
C LYS A 150 14.70 -9.62 6.17
N ILE A 151 14.98 -8.82 5.14
CA ILE A 151 15.66 -9.28 3.91
C ILE A 151 17.06 -9.84 4.22
N CYS A 152 17.82 -9.14 5.07
CA CYS A 152 19.16 -9.57 5.44
C CYS A 152 19.14 -10.88 6.25
N ASN A 153 18.21 -11.00 7.20
CA ASN A 153 18.04 -12.23 7.98
C ASN A 153 17.70 -13.44 7.10
N ASP A 154 16.78 -13.27 6.13
CA ASP A 154 16.41 -14.34 5.18
C ASP A 154 17.59 -14.77 4.29
N LYS A 155 18.60 -13.92 4.15
CA LYS A 155 19.82 -14.18 3.37
C LYS A 155 21.03 -14.54 4.23
N ASN A 156 20.86 -14.66 5.55
CA ASN A 156 21.94 -14.85 6.52
C ASN A 156 23.01 -13.74 6.45
N LEU A 157 22.60 -12.50 6.18
CA LEU A 157 23.46 -11.33 6.17
C LEU A 157 23.26 -10.51 7.44
N LYS A 158 24.34 -9.86 7.91
CA LYS A 158 24.24 -8.88 8.99
C LYS A 158 23.65 -7.59 8.46
N TYR A 159 22.65 -7.06 9.15
CA TYR A 159 22.07 -5.75 8.88
C TYR A 159 22.65 -4.71 9.85
N LYS A 160 22.94 -3.53 9.31
CA LYS A 160 23.25 -2.33 10.10
C LYS A 160 22.16 -1.31 9.86
N SER A 161 21.48 -0.91 10.94
CA SER A 161 20.40 0.08 10.88
C SER A 161 20.85 1.39 10.21
N LEU A 162 19.90 2.11 9.63
CA LEU A 162 20.10 3.43 9.06
C LEU A 162 20.67 4.40 10.11
N ASP A 163 21.36 5.42 9.61
CA ASP A 163 21.95 6.42 10.48
C ASP A 163 20.91 7.26 11.23
N GLU A 164 21.34 7.96 12.26
CA GLU A 164 20.47 8.79 13.10
C GLU A 164 19.92 10.03 12.37
N THR A 165 20.49 10.41 11.23
CA THR A 165 20.03 11.58 10.45
C THR A 165 18.63 11.36 9.91
N ALA A 166 18.35 10.18 9.31
CA ALA A 166 17.04 9.82 8.80
C ALA A 166 15.99 9.77 9.94
N LYS A 167 16.37 9.18 11.08
CA LYS A 167 15.50 9.09 12.26
C LYS A 167 15.23 10.46 12.89
N THR A 168 16.21 11.34 12.89
CA THR A 168 16.06 12.72 13.38
C THR A 168 15.11 13.52 12.49
N ALA A 169 15.24 13.39 11.16
CA ALA A 169 14.33 14.03 10.21
C ALA A 169 12.88 13.54 10.39
N TYR A 170 12.69 12.23 10.56
CA TYR A 170 11.40 11.65 10.85
C TYR A 170 10.77 12.20 12.14
N LYS A 171 11.53 12.26 13.25
CA LYS A 171 11.04 12.81 14.53
C LYS A 171 10.61 14.27 14.39
N LYS A 172 11.44 15.10 13.75
CA LYS A 172 11.11 16.52 13.50
C LYS A 172 9.87 16.69 12.64
N TYR A 173 9.66 15.79 11.67
CA TYR A 173 8.45 15.83 10.87
C TYR A 173 7.20 15.50 11.70
N LEU A 174 7.28 14.48 12.58
CA LEU A 174 6.17 14.11 13.47
C LEU A 174 5.79 15.22 14.47
N GLU A 175 6.75 15.99 14.95
CA GLU A 175 6.52 17.12 15.86
C GLU A 175 5.70 18.25 15.20
N ASN A 176 5.78 18.37 13.88
CA ASN A 176 5.13 19.42 13.10
C ASN A 176 3.92 18.91 12.27
N PHE A 177 3.46 17.72 12.51
CA PHE A 177 2.39 17.08 11.73
C PHE A 177 1.01 17.62 12.19
#